data_5c4738dbabba9b7315dc8acd554e3c87
#
_entry.id   5c4738dbabba9b7315dc8acd554e3c87
#
_cell.length_a   1.000
_cell.length_b   1.000
_cell.length_c   1.000
_cell.angle_alpha   90.00
_cell.angle_beta   90.00
_cell.angle_gamma   90.00
#
_symmetry.space_group_name_H-M   'P 1'
#
loop_
_entity.id
_entity.type
_entity.pdbx_description
1 polymer ?
#
loop_
_entity_poly.entity_id
_entity_poly.type
_entity_poly.pdbx_seq_one_letter_code
_entity_poly.pdbx_strand_id
1 'polypeptide(L)'
;MNLTDILIGTDFTKNISSLIQSGVGGGNGETLLYYIEDQSEGAGDEYIKFVESVIITIDDAIDLDFRRTLDWQDGFYDINLYDKNSDDNVVGKVMTRANSMQVVVFMRDALDTRSNRNTFVHEFLHALGLGEPGWDDRYDQLDTALSYNLGRADDWRNEPSELDLQMLIELWGAEDDSKSSALTPELIVGVGRLYTAAFGRVPDQAGVNYWTNLITDNILNYQGVAQSFAQSEEFSSRFGDDISDEQFISSLYSNVLGRAADDAGLGYWVSEINAGRMNRSGVLIGFADSSENIELYANLVG
;
A
#
# COMPACT_ATOMS: atom_id res chain seq x y z
N MET A 1 4.85 5.76 -35.86
CA MET A 1 4.44 4.95 -34.71
C MET A 1 3.56 5.84 -33.86
N ASN A 2 2.39 5.41 -33.47
CA ASN A 2 1.54 6.15 -32.54
C ASN A 2 2.01 5.86 -31.08
N LEU A 3 1.49 6.56 -30.07
CA LEU A 3 1.93 6.40 -28.70
C LEU A 3 1.63 4.99 -28.16
N THR A 4 0.48 4.42 -28.50
CA THR A 4 0.11 3.03 -28.15
C THR A 4 1.15 2.02 -28.64
N ASP A 5 1.55 2.10 -29.93
CA ASP A 5 2.59 1.20 -30.47
C ASP A 5 3.93 1.33 -29.73
N ILE A 6 4.24 2.54 -29.22
CA ILE A 6 5.46 2.80 -28.45
C ILE A 6 5.35 2.18 -27.06
N LEU A 7 4.21 2.33 -26.41
CA LEU A 7 4.03 1.89 -25.03
C LEU A 7 3.88 0.36 -24.90
N ILE A 8 3.19 -0.32 -25.81
CA ILE A 8 2.89 -1.75 -25.69
C ILE A 8 3.34 -2.63 -26.86
N GLY A 9 3.80 -2.04 -27.97
CA GLY A 9 4.17 -2.77 -29.20
C GLY A 9 5.60 -3.29 -29.26
N THR A 10 6.39 -3.21 -28.20
CA THR A 10 7.83 -3.45 -28.22
C THR A 10 8.22 -4.88 -27.80
N ASP A 11 9.44 -5.30 -28.15
CA ASP A 11 10.01 -6.54 -27.62
C ASP A 11 10.27 -6.45 -26.10
N PHE A 12 10.50 -5.24 -25.57
CA PHE A 12 10.57 -4.98 -24.14
C PHE A 12 9.26 -5.40 -23.47
N THR A 13 8.12 -4.91 -23.94
CA THR A 13 6.78 -5.27 -23.43
C THR A 13 6.59 -6.78 -23.38
N LYS A 14 6.92 -7.48 -24.49
CA LYS A 14 6.76 -8.95 -24.57
C LYS A 14 7.62 -9.69 -23.55
N ASN A 15 8.85 -9.23 -23.35
CA ASN A 15 9.77 -9.85 -22.41
C ASN A 15 9.29 -9.68 -20.96
N ILE A 16 8.86 -8.47 -20.58
CA ILE A 16 8.33 -8.18 -19.25
C ILE A 16 7.03 -8.95 -19.03
N SER A 17 6.10 -8.93 -19.97
CA SER A 17 4.83 -9.67 -19.88
C SER A 17 5.05 -11.18 -19.70
N SER A 18 6.01 -11.76 -20.40
CA SER A 18 6.37 -13.18 -20.23
C SER A 18 6.93 -13.47 -18.84
N LEU A 19 7.73 -12.57 -18.28
CA LEU A 19 8.29 -12.71 -16.94
C LEU A 19 7.19 -12.63 -15.88
N ILE A 20 6.29 -11.65 -15.97
CA ILE A 20 5.14 -11.49 -15.08
C ILE A 20 4.25 -12.74 -15.14
N GLN A 21 3.87 -13.20 -16.33
CA GLN A 21 3.07 -14.42 -16.49
C GLN A 21 3.73 -15.65 -15.87
N SER A 22 5.07 -15.71 -15.84
CA SER A 22 5.79 -16.79 -15.15
C SER A 22 5.79 -16.62 -13.63
N GLY A 23 5.71 -15.39 -13.13
CA GLY A 23 5.70 -15.03 -11.70
C GLY A 23 4.35 -15.30 -11.03
N VAL A 24 3.23 -15.12 -11.75
CA VAL A 24 1.87 -15.39 -11.24
C VAL A 24 1.53 -16.88 -11.10
N GLY A 25 2.48 -17.78 -11.29
CA GLY A 25 2.27 -19.26 -11.34
C GLY A 25 1.98 -19.96 -10.01
N GLY A 26 1.63 -19.28 -8.95
CA GLY A 26 1.54 -19.86 -7.60
C GLY A 26 0.17 -19.84 -6.93
N GLY A 27 -0.92 -20.24 -7.58
CA GLY A 27 -2.17 -20.50 -6.88
C GLY A 27 -3.43 -20.07 -7.62
N ASN A 28 -3.77 -18.82 -7.73
CA ASN A 28 -4.90 -18.33 -8.53
C ASN A 28 -4.50 -17.50 -9.75
N GLY A 29 -3.21 -17.41 -10.06
CA GLY A 29 -2.71 -16.99 -11.36
C GLY A 29 -2.60 -15.47 -11.60
N GLU A 30 -2.92 -14.60 -10.65
CA GLU A 30 -3.01 -13.15 -10.88
C GLU A 30 -2.27 -12.31 -9.85
N THR A 31 -1.89 -12.87 -8.70
CA THR A 31 -1.28 -12.13 -7.61
C THR A 31 0.25 -12.07 -7.70
N LEU A 32 0.80 -10.87 -7.63
CA LEU A 32 2.22 -10.55 -7.60
C LEU A 32 2.62 -9.97 -6.24
N LEU A 33 3.57 -10.60 -5.57
CA LEU A 33 4.06 -10.09 -4.29
C LEU A 33 5.06 -8.97 -4.52
N TYR A 34 4.98 -7.89 -3.73
CA TYR A 34 5.99 -6.84 -3.72
C TYR A 34 6.57 -6.61 -2.32
N TYR A 35 7.85 -6.31 -2.27
CA TYR A 35 8.59 -5.95 -1.07
C TYR A 35 9.13 -4.53 -1.23
N ILE A 36 9.04 -3.71 -0.19
CA ILE A 36 9.62 -2.36 -0.17
C ILE A 36 10.78 -2.35 0.80
N GLU A 37 11.98 -2.08 0.30
CA GLU A 37 13.18 -1.84 1.08
C GLU A 37 13.52 -0.35 1.05
N ASP A 38 13.28 0.34 2.16
CA ASP A 38 13.68 1.72 2.33
C ASP A 38 15.05 1.79 3.00
N GLN A 39 16.08 2.13 2.21
CA GLN A 39 17.44 2.37 2.66
C GLN A 39 17.79 3.87 2.56
N SER A 40 16.80 4.73 2.35
CA SER A 40 17.00 6.18 2.30
C SER A 40 16.93 6.79 3.70
N GLU A 41 17.73 7.84 3.95
CA GLU A 41 17.62 8.62 5.18
C GLU A 41 16.42 9.58 5.18
N GLY A 42 15.67 9.67 4.08
CA GLY A 42 14.69 10.73 3.86
C GLY A 42 13.37 10.37 3.22
N ALA A 43 13.15 9.14 2.74
CA ALA A 43 11.87 8.76 2.14
C ALA A 43 10.74 8.79 3.19
N GLY A 44 10.96 8.14 4.31
CA GLY A 44 9.99 8.11 5.41
C GLY A 44 8.65 7.47 5.03
N ASP A 45 7.78 7.35 6.02
CA ASP A 45 6.45 6.72 5.89
C ASP A 45 5.57 7.36 4.81
N GLU A 46 5.69 8.67 4.56
CA GLU A 46 4.85 9.36 3.58
C GLU A 46 5.18 8.97 2.14
N TYR A 47 6.45 8.69 1.85
CA TYR A 47 6.83 8.21 0.52
C TYR A 47 6.44 6.75 0.32
N ILE A 48 6.56 5.91 1.34
CA ILE A 48 6.08 4.51 1.30
C ILE A 48 4.57 4.48 1.06
N LYS A 49 3.78 5.30 1.77
CA LYS A 49 2.34 5.44 1.52
C LYS A 49 2.04 5.90 0.09
N PHE A 50 2.85 6.79 -0.45
CA PHE A 50 2.72 7.21 -1.83
C PHE A 50 2.97 6.03 -2.80
N VAL A 51 4.05 5.27 -2.61
CA VAL A 51 4.34 4.05 -3.41
C VAL A 51 3.16 3.09 -3.38
N GLU A 52 2.63 2.82 -2.20
CA GLU A 52 1.47 1.95 -2.01
C GLU A 52 0.21 2.52 -2.69
N SER A 53 -0.01 3.83 -2.64
CA SER A 53 -1.16 4.45 -3.30
C SER A 53 -1.12 4.31 -4.83
N VAL A 54 0.07 4.38 -5.43
CA VAL A 54 0.25 4.17 -6.87
C VAL A 54 -0.01 2.71 -7.24
N ILE A 55 0.51 1.78 -6.44
CA ILE A 55 0.27 0.34 -6.66
C ILE A 55 -1.22 0.03 -6.57
N ILE A 56 -1.92 0.53 -5.56
CA ILE A 56 -3.37 0.38 -5.40
C ILE A 56 -4.14 0.98 -6.59
N THR A 57 -3.75 2.17 -7.07
CA THR A 57 -4.41 2.79 -8.23
C THR A 57 -4.30 1.93 -9.49
N ILE A 58 -3.19 1.22 -9.64
CA ILE A 58 -2.97 0.31 -10.77
C ILE A 58 -3.71 -1.01 -10.55
N ASP A 59 -3.66 -1.57 -9.35
CA ASP A 59 -4.37 -2.76 -8.89
C ASP A 59 -5.88 -2.64 -9.15
N ASP A 60 -6.48 -1.52 -8.76
CA ASP A 60 -7.89 -1.21 -8.99
C ASP A 60 -8.26 -1.08 -10.50
N ALA A 61 -7.30 -0.99 -11.39
CA ALA A 61 -7.53 -0.79 -12.81
C ALA A 61 -7.34 -2.04 -13.68
N ILE A 62 -6.49 -2.98 -13.30
CA ILE A 62 -6.05 -4.11 -14.13
C ILE A 62 -6.22 -5.46 -13.43
N ASP A 63 -6.40 -6.52 -14.22
CA ASP A 63 -6.58 -7.90 -13.75
C ASP A 63 -5.25 -8.55 -13.25
N LEU A 64 -4.47 -7.79 -12.46
CA LEU A 64 -3.28 -8.23 -11.73
C LEU A 64 -3.35 -7.72 -10.30
N ASP A 65 -3.39 -8.60 -9.34
CA ASP A 65 -3.38 -8.28 -7.91
C ASP A 65 -1.97 -8.02 -7.39
N PHE A 66 -1.77 -6.98 -6.61
CA PHE A 66 -0.49 -6.67 -5.97
C PHE A 66 -0.56 -6.82 -4.46
N ARG A 67 0.37 -7.58 -3.90
CA ARG A 67 0.45 -7.86 -2.47
C ARG A 67 1.76 -7.46 -1.87
N ARG A 68 1.72 -6.70 -0.78
CA ARG A 68 2.92 -6.45 0.02
C ARG A 68 3.31 -7.69 0.81
N THR A 69 4.59 -8.07 0.73
CA THR A 69 5.23 -9.05 1.62
C THR A 69 6.21 -8.36 2.55
N LEU A 70 6.47 -8.97 3.71
CA LEU A 70 7.50 -8.53 4.64
C LEU A 70 8.80 -9.34 4.47
N ASP A 71 8.76 -10.40 3.65
CA ASP A 71 9.95 -11.20 3.31
C ASP A 71 10.38 -10.89 1.88
N TRP A 72 11.56 -10.30 1.72
CA TRP A 72 12.13 -9.98 0.42
C TRP A 72 12.32 -11.20 -0.50
N GLN A 73 12.43 -12.41 0.08
CA GLN A 73 12.61 -13.65 -0.69
C GLN A 73 11.33 -14.07 -1.43
N ASP A 74 10.17 -13.66 -0.92
CA ASP A 74 8.88 -13.97 -1.51
C ASP A 74 8.44 -12.92 -2.54
N GLY A 75 9.09 -11.74 -2.56
CA GLY A 75 8.73 -10.64 -3.45
C GLY A 75 9.03 -10.93 -4.92
N PHE A 76 8.01 -10.81 -5.78
CA PHE A 76 8.23 -10.73 -7.23
C PHE A 76 8.79 -9.36 -7.62
N TYR A 77 8.23 -8.28 -7.05
CA TYR A 77 8.78 -6.93 -7.14
C TYR A 77 9.55 -6.59 -5.88
N ASP A 78 10.81 -6.25 -6.05
CA ASP A 78 11.72 -5.77 -5.01
C ASP A 78 11.91 -4.25 -5.23
N ILE A 79 11.15 -3.44 -4.48
CA ILE A 79 11.14 -1.98 -4.60
C ILE A 79 12.16 -1.41 -3.63
N ASN A 80 13.21 -0.82 -4.17
CA ASN A 80 14.35 -0.33 -3.42
C ASN A 80 14.45 1.18 -3.49
N LEU A 81 14.41 1.84 -2.34
CA LEU A 81 14.53 3.28 -2.18
C LEU A 81 15.92 3.60 -1.59
N TYR A 82 16.74 4.32 -2.33
CA TYR A 82 18.11 4.69 -1.92
C TYR A 82 18.32 6.19 -1.97
N ASP A 83 19.16 6.71 -1.07
CA ASP A 83 19.68 8.05 -1.24
C ASP A 83 20.63 8.12 -2.44
N LYS A 84 20.53 9.21 -3.20
CA LYS A 84 21.35 9.40 -4.37
C LYS A 84 22.79 9.75 -3.99
N ASN A 85 23.74 8.87 -4.28
CA ASN A 85 25.15 9.24 -4.33
C ASN A 85 25.43 10.10 -5.57
N SER A 86 26.08 11.20 -5.40
CA SER A 86 26.14 12.42 -6.20
C SER A 86 26.61 12.35 -7.67
N ASP A 87 27.03 11.21 -8.19
CA ASP A 87 27.74 11.16 -9.48
C ASP A 87 27.00 10.45 -10.63
N ASP A 88 25.86 9.83 -10.37
CA ASP A 88 25.06 9.16 -11.42
C ASP A 88 23.86 10.01 -11.86
N ASN A 89 23.72 10.19 -13.19
CA ASN A 89 22.52 10.83 -13.76
C ASN A 89 21.27 9.93 -13.73
N VAL A 90 21.42 8.69 -13.32
CA VAL A 90 20.31 7.75 -13.17
C VAL A 90 19.50 8.10 -11.93
N VAL A 91 18.19 8.25 -12.09
CA VAL A 91 17.24 8.56 -10.99
C VAL A 91 16.36 7.38 -10.64
N GLY A 92 16.19 6.42 -11.57
CA GLY A 92 15.47 5.19 -11.38
C GLY A 92 15.91 4.15 -12.38
N LYS A 93 15.56 2.90 -12.16
CA LYS A 93 15.74 1.81 -13.11
C LYS A 93 14.93 0.59 -12.74
N VAL A 94 14.51 -0.15 -13.75
CA VAL A 94 14.00 -1.52 -13.61
C VAL A 94 15.06 -2.53 -13.99
N MET A 95 15.23 -3.55 -13.17
CA MET A 95 16.14 -4.67 -13.44
C MET A 95 15.38 -5.98 -13.32
N THR A 96 15.48 -6.81 -14.35
CA THR A 96 14.93 -8.17 -14.33
C THR A 96 15.92 -9.15 -13.72
N ARG A 97 15.43 -10.06 -12.89
CA ARG A 97 16.12 -11.23 -12.37
C ARG A 97 15.49 -12.49 -12.95
N ALA A 98 16.01 -13.66 -12.63
CA ALA A 98 15.50 -14.91 -13.20
C ALA A 98 13.98 -15.13 -12.97
N ASN A 99 13.48 -14.78 -11.79
CA ASN A 99 12.07 -14.99 -11.41
C ASN A 99 11.46 -13.79 -10.68
N SER A 100 12.07 -12.60 -10.77
CA SER A 100 11.62 -11.40 -10.08
C SER A 100 12.09 -10.15 -10.79
N MET A 101 11.54 -9.00 -10.39
CA MET A 101 11.96 -7.69 -10.86
C MET A 101 12.37 -6.80 -9.70
N GLN A 102 13.36 -5.95 -9.93
CA GLN A 102 13.77 -4.92 -9.01
C GLN A 102 13.43 -3.55 -9.60
N VAL A 103 12.68 -2.77 -8.84
CA VAL A 103 12.36 -1.37 -9.12
C VAL A 103 13.21 -0.50 -8.20
N VAL A 104 14.13 0.25 -8.74
CA VAL A 104 15.06 1.08 -7.95
C VAL A 104 14.76 2.54 -8.16
N VAL A 105 14.59 3.27 -7.08
CA VAL A 105 14.44 4.74 -7.07
C VAL A 105 15.57 5.35 -6.25
N PHE A 106 16.31 6.26 -6.86
CA PHE A 106 17.34 7.04 -6.19
C PHE A 106 16.75 8.41 -5.79
N MET A 107 16.52 8.58 -4.49
CA MET A 107 15.94 9.80 -3.93
C MET A 107 16.94 10.95 -4.05
N ARG A 108 16.57 12.01 -4.77
CA ARG A 108 17.36 13.24 -4.83
C ARG A 108 17.08 14.08 -3.59
N ASP A 109 18.13 14.53 -2.94
CA ASP A 109 18.07 15.47 -1.81
C ASP A 109 17.30 14.95 -0.57
N ALA A 110 17.20 13.63 -0.41
CA ALA A 110 16.52 12.96 0.71
C ALA A 110 15.10 13.51 0.99
N LEU A 111 14.41 14.04 -0.03
CA LEU A 111 13.12 14.67 0.10
C LEU A 111 12.06 13.96 -0.76
N ASP A 112 10.86 13.86 -0.22
CA ASP A 112 9.67 13.47 -0.96
C ASP A 112 9.27 14.59 -1.93
N THR A 113 9.89 14.60 -3.11
CA THR A 113 9.64 15.58 -4.16
C THR A 113 8.75 14.99 -5.25
N ARG A 114 8.06 15.85 -6.01
CA ARG A 114 7.29 15.39 -7.19
C ARG A 114 8.18 14.67 -8.20
N SER A 115 9.43 15.07 -8.34
CA SER A 115 10.39 14.40 -9.23
C SER A 115 10.70 12.98 -8.76
N ASN A 116 10.89 12.75 -7.46
CA ASN A 116 11.12 11.41 -6.91
C ASN A 116 9.87 10.54 -7.04
N ARG A 117 8.68 11.12 -6.79
CA ARG A 117 7.40 10.44 -7.00
C ARG A 117 7.18 10.06 -8.46
N ASN A 118 7.44 10.98 -9.39
CA ASN A 118 7.39 10.67 -10.82
C ASN A 118 8.34 9.54 -11.19
N THR A 119 9.55 9.52 -10.65
CA THR A 119 10.52 8.45 -10.90
C THR A 119 9.94 7.08 -10.52
N PHE A 120 9.30 6.96 -9.36
CA PHE A 120 8.66 5.69 -8.98
C PHE A 120 7.56 5.30 -9.97
N VAL A 121 6.64 6.20 -10.30
CA VAL A 121 5.55 5.92 -11.26
C VAL A 121 6.15 5.46 -12.59
N HIS A 122 7.13 6.18 -13.11
CA HIS A 122 7.82 5.87 -14.37
C HIS A 122 8.42 4.45 -14.37
N GLU A 123 9.24 4.16 -13.36
CA GLU A 123 9.90 2.85 -13.27
C GLU A 123 8.91 1.72 -13.01
N PHE A 124 7.86 1.96 -12.24
CA PHE A 124 6.86 0.92 -11.97
C PHE A 124 6.01 0.60 -13.21
N LEU A 125 5.67 1.61 -14.02
CA LEU A 125 5.01 1.39 -15.32
C LEU A 125 5.90 0.55 -16.27
N HIS A 126 7.21 0.79 -16.27
CA HIS A 126 8.16 -0.08 -16.98
C HIS A 126 8.17 -1.51 -16.43
N ALA A 127 8.15 -1.65 -15.12
CA ALA A 127 8.09 -2.96 -14.47
C ALA A 127 6.81 -3.73 -14.81
N LEU A 128 5.76 -3.04 -15.26
CA LEU A 128 4.51 -3.62 -15.76
C LEU A 128 4.49 -3.82 -17.27
N GLY A 129 5.57 -3.51 -17.95
CA GLY A 129 5.76 -3.81 -19.39
C GLY A 129 5.48 -2.65 -20.33
N LEU A 130 5.18 -1.45 -19.84
CA LEU A 130 5.05 -0.29 -20.72
C LEU A 130 6.42 0.18 -21.21
N GLY A 131 6.56 0.41 -22.52
CA GLY A 131 7.68 1.12 -23.13
C GLY A 131 7.59 2.63 -22.91
N GLU A 132 8.51 3.40 -23.46
CA GLU A 132 8.54 4.85 -23.28
C GLU A 132 8.70 5.62 -24.58
N PRO A 133 8.12 6.82 -24.72
CA PRO A 133 8.40 7.74 -25.79
C PRO A 133 9.75 8.46 -25.63
N GLY A 134 10.37 8.42 -24.44
CA GLY A 134 11.61 9.09 -24.13
C GLY A 134 11.52 10.62 -24.28
N TRP A 135 12.41 11.20 -25.11
CA TRP A 135 12.47 12.62 -25.44
C TRP A 135 11.69 13.00 -26.70
N ASP A 136 10.72 12.19 -27.11
CA ASP A 136 9.89 12.52 -28.28
C ASP A 136 8.98 13.72 -27.93
N ASP A 137 9.24 14.88 -28.56
CA ASP A 137 8.55 16.16 -28.28
C ASP A 137 7.07 16.18 -28.72
N ARG A 138 6.58 15.13 -29.35
CA ARG A 138 5.14 14.92 -29.62
C ARG A 138 4.35 14.55 -28.36
N TYR A 139 5.04 14.07 -27.32
CA TYR A 139 4.42 13.56 -26.08
C TYR A 139 5.03 14.22 -24.84
N ASP A 140 4.21 14.53 -23.86
CA ASP A 140 4.63 15.15 -22.61
C ASP A 140 3.98 14.47 -21.39
N GLN A 141 4.22 15.03 -20.19
CA GLN A 141 3.69 14.51 -18.93
C GLN A 141 2.16 14.57 -18.80
N LEU A 142 1.43 15.27 -19.69
CA LEU A 142 -0.03 15.17 -19.75
C LEU A 142 -0.48 13.93 -20.53
N ASP A 143 0.33 13.47 -21.48
CA ASP A 143 0.02 12.29 -22.29
C ASP A 143 0.36 11.00 -21.52
N THR A 144 1.56 10.92 -20.93
CA THR A 144 2.03 9.74 -20.19
C THR A 144 3.08 10.12 -19.14
N ALA A 145 3.05 9.45 -17.98
CA ALA A 145 4.10 9.57 -16.96
C ALA A 145 5.48 9.06 -17.44
N LEU A 146 5.52 8.35 -18.58
CA LEU A 146 6.74 7.81 -19.19
C LEU A 146 7.45 8.81 -20.12
N SER A 147 6.90 10.00 -20.35
CA SER A 147 7.58 11.04 -21.14
C SER A 147 8.65 11.75 -20.32
N TYR A 148 9.81 12.01 -20.93
CA TYR A 148 10.87 12.84 -20.35
C TYR A 148 10.65 14.34 -20.59
N ASN A 149 9.58 14.71 -21.28
CA ASN A 149 9.24 16.10 -21.57
C ASN A 149 8.14 16.58 -20.63
N LEU A 150 8.37 17.68 -19.91
CA LEU A 150 7.28 18.37 -19.20
C LEU A 150 6.25 18.94 -20.19
N GLY A 151 6.75 19.52 -21.29
CA GLY A 151 5.92 20.04 -22.37
C GLY A 151 4.86 21.04 -21.90
N ARG A 152 3.57 20.63 -22.01
CA ARG A 152 2.39 21.39 -21.57
C ARG A 152 2.07 21.23 -20.08
N ALA A 153 2.71 20.26 -19.39
CA ALA A 153 2.48 20.04 -17.98
C ALA A 153 3.19 21.10 -17.13
N ASP A 154 2.55 21.52 -16.06
CA ASP A 154 3.14 22.50 -15.13
C ASP A 154 4.23 21.87 -14.23
N ASP A 155 4.19 20.55 -14.04
CA ASP A 155 5.12 19.81 -13.17
C ASP A 155 5.15 18.32 -13.54
N TRP A 156 6.07 17.56 -12.93
CA TRP A 156 6.16 16.12 -13.09
C TRP A 156 4.93 15.41 -12.55
N ARG A 157 4.42 14.44 -13.32
CA ARG A 157 3.29 13.64 -12.93
C ARG A 157 3.69 12.63 -11.83
N ASN A 158 2.90 12.56 -10.79
CA ASN A 158 3.10 11.65 -9.65
C ASN A 158 2.01 10.56 -9.55
N GLU A 159 1.36 10.28 -10.67
CA GLU A 159 0.34 9.26 -10.84
C GLU A 159 0.35 8.78 -12.29
N PRO A 160 -0.09 7.55 -12.60
CA PRO A 160 -0.30 7.12 -13.98
C PRO A 160 -1.29 8.03 -14.69
N SER A 161 -1.10 8.26 -15.99
CA SER A 161 -2.08 8.96 -16.82
C SER A 161 -3.27 8.02 -17.14
N GLU A 162 -4.37 8.58 -17.63
CA GLU A 162 -5.48 7.77 -18.16
C GLU A 162 -5.00 6.86 -19.29
N LEU A 163 -4.06 7.33 -20.13
CA LEU A 163 -3.50 6.52 -21.20
C LEU A 163 -2.61 5.41 -20.67
N ASP A 164 -1.78 5.67 -19.65
CA ASP A 164 -0.95 4.64 -19.03
C ASP A 164 -1.82 3.50 -18.48
N LEU A 165 -2.89 3.85 -17.74
CA LEU A 165 -3.85 2.87 -17.23
C LEU A 165 -4.57 2.14 -18.37
N GLN A 166 -5.00 2.84 -19.42
CA GLN A 166 -5.61 2.21 -20.58
C GLN A 166 -4.69 1.20 -21.26
N MET A 167 -3.40 1.51 -21.38
CA MET A 167 -2.42 0.60 -21.97
C MET A 167 -2.14 -0.61 -21.05
N LEU A 168 -2.14 -0.41 -19.74
CA LEU A 168 -2.05 -1.52 -18.80
C LEU A 168 -3.29 -2.42 -18.87
N ILE A 169 -4.49 -1.86 -18.99
CA ILE A 169 -5.73 -2.62 -19.22
C ILE A 169 -5.65 -3.44 -20.52
N GLU A 170 -5.07 -2.86 -21.59
CA GLU A 170 -4.89 -3.59 -22.86
C GLU A 170 -3.90 -4.76 -22.74
N LEU A 171 -2.89 -4.64 -21.86
CA LEU A 171 -1.91 -5.70 -21.61
C LEU A 171 -2.41 -6.80 -20.66
N TRP A 172 -3.09 -6.42 -19.59
CA TRP A 172 -3.37 -7.30 -18.45
C TRP A 172 -4.85 -7.61 -18.25
N GLY A 173 -5.75 -6.93 -18.96
CA GLY A 173 -7.20 -6.95 -18.73
C GLY A 173 -7.64 -5.81 -17.81
N ALA A 174 -8.91 -5.48 -17.86
CA ALA A 174 -9.52 -4.61 -16.86
C ALA A 174 -9.81 -5.41 -15.60
N GLU A 175 -9.72 -4.77 -14.43
CA GLU A 175 -10.11 -5.39 -13.17
C GLU A 175 -11.46 -6.09 -13.28
N ASP A 176 -11.51 -7.34 -12.84
CA ASP A 176 -12.73 -8.15 -12.85
C ASP A 176 -13.33 -8.17 -11.44
N ASP A 177 -14.18 -7.19 -11.14
CA ASP A 177 -14.91 -7.06 -9.87
C ASP A 177 -15.63 -8.36 -9.43
N SER A 178 -15.80 -9.34 -10.34
CA SER A 178 -16.41 -10.63 -10.00
C SER A 178 -15.51 -11.50 -9.13
N LYS A 179 -14.19 -11.22 -9.10
CA LYS A 179 -13.19 -11.88 -8.27
C LYS A 179 -12.95 -11.16 -6.94
N SER A 180 -13.25 -9.89 -6.86
CA SER A 180 -13.26 -9.04 -5.66
C SER A 180 -14.37 -9.42 -4.66
N SER A 181 -14.82 -10.66 -4.65
CA SER A 181 -15.98 -11.12 -3.88
C SER A 181 -15.77 -11.19 -2.36
N ALA A 182 -14.66 -10.74 -1.85
CA ALA A 182 -14.32 -10.78 -0.42
C ALA A 182 -14.42 -9.42 0.29
N LEU A 183 -14.49 -8.30 -0.43
CA LEU A 183 -14.70 -6.96 0.14
C LEU A 183 -16.18 -6.77 0.52
N THR A 184 -16.50 -7.07 1.79
CA THR A 184 -17.84 -6.78 2.29
C THR A 184 -17.90 -5.41 2.94
N PRO A 185 -19.06 -4.70 2.89
CA PRO A 185 -19.24 -3.47 3.64
C PRO A 185 -18.90 -3.63 5.13
N GLU A 186 -19.15 -4.80 5.69
CA GLU A 186 -18.83 -5.15 7.08
C GLU A 186 -17.32 -5.15 7.34
N LEU A 187 -16.52 -5.64 6.39
CA LEU A 187 -15.04 -5.64 6.50
C LEU A 187 -14.49 -4.22 6.46
N ILE A 188 -14.95 -3.41 5.51
CA ILE A 188 -14.56 -1.99 5.39
C ILE A 188 -14.87 -1.24 6.68
N VAL A 189 -16.09 -1.39 7.18
CA VAL A 189 -16.55 -0.78 8.43
C VAL A 189 -15.74 -1.32 9.63
N GLY A 190 -15.44 -2.62 9.65
CA GLY A 190 -14.62 -3.25 10.68
C GLY A 190 -13.21 -2.67 10.75
N VAL A 191 -12.53 -2.55 9.62
CA VAL A 191 -11.21 -1.90 9.53
C VAL A 191 -11.30 -0.44 9.98
N GLY A 192 -12.34 0.30 9.57
CA GLY A 192 -12.56 1.67 10.01
C GLY A 192 -12.73 1.81 11.52
N ARG A 193 -13.48 0.90 12.16
CA ARG A 193 -13.63 0.85 13.63
C ARG A 193 -12.31 0.53 14.32
N LEU A 194 -11.52 -0.36 13.73
CA LEU A 194 -10.20 -0.70 14.26
C LEU A 194 -9.24 0.49 14.21
N TYR A 195 -9.27 1.28 13.12
CA TYR A 195 -8.52 2.54 12.99
C TYR A 195 -8.90 3.54 14.07
N THR A 196 -10.19 3.72 14.31
CA THR A 196 -10.67 4.64 15.35
C THR A 196 -10.24 4.18 16.74
N ALA A 197 -10.28 2.89 17.01
CA ALA A 197 -9.83 2.33 18.27
C ALA A 197 -8.31 2.46 18.47
N ALA A 198 -7.52 2.13 17.47
CA ALA A 198 -6.07 2.18 17.55
C ALA A 198 -5.52 3.61 17.50
N PHE A 199 -6.02 4.42 16.57
CA PHE A 199 -5.40 5.71 16.23
C PHE A 199 -6.29 6.93 16.54
N GLY A 200 -7.57 6.73 16.92
CA GLY A 200 -8.52 7.80 17.24
C GLY A 200 -8.87 8.69 16.05
N ARG A 201 -8.75 8.19 14.86
CA ARG A 201 -9.09 8.88 13.61
C ARG A 201 -9.78 7.94 12.63
N VAL A 202 -10.56 8.49 11.73
CA VAL A 202 -11.08 7.75 10.58
C VAL A 202 -9.93 7.49 9.59
N PRO A 203 -9.81 6.29 9.02
CA PRO A 203 -8.84 6.05 7.97
C PRO A 203 -9.13 6.89 6.72
N ASP A 204 -8.12 7.20 5.95
CA ASP A 204 -8.30 7.62 4.55
C ASP A 204 -8.63 6.40 3.66
N GLN A 205 -9.04 6.65 2.44
CA GLN A 205 -9.45 5.58 1.52
C GLN A 205 -8.30 4.62 1.21
N ALA A 206 -7.07 5.14 1.06
CA ALA A 206 -5.90 4.32 0.80
C ALA A 206 -5.60 3.37 1.98
N GLY A 207 -5.71 3.85 3.22
CA GLY A 207 -5.55 3.04 4.41
C GLY A 207 -6.62 1.96 4.55
N VAL A 208 -7.88 2.26 4.20
CA VAL A 208 -8.96 1.25 4.18
C VAL A 208 -8.62 0.18 3.15
N ASN A 209 -8.36 0.56 1.90
CA ASN A 209 -8.09 -0.36 0.81
C ASN A 209 -6.88 -1.26 1.14
N TYR A 210 -5.79 -0.67 1.64
CA TYR A 210 -4.61 -1.43 2.03
C TYR A 210 -4.93 -2.58 3.00
N TRP A 211 -5.59 -2.29 4.12
CA TRP A 211 -5.86 -3.32 5.13
C TRP A 211 -6.96 -4.29 4.74
N THR A 212 -7.97 -3.82 4.02
CA THR A 212 -9.02 -4.71 3.51
C THR A 212 -8.47 -5.66 2.45
N ASN A 213 -7.60 -5.21 1.55
CA ASN A 213 -6.95 -6.06 0.57
C ASN A 213 -6.09 -7.14 1.26
N LEU A 214 -5.29 -6.79 2.27
CA LEU A 214 -4.53 -7.79 3.04
C LEU A 214 -5.42 -8.89 3.66
N ILE A 215 -6.66 -8.56 4.02
CA ILE A 215 -7.61 -9.55 4.57
C ILE A 215 -8.26 -10.37 3.44
N THR A 216 -8.75 -9.70 2.39
CA THR A 216 -9.43 -10.38 1.27
C THR A 216 -8.50 -11.35 0.57
N ASP A 217 -7.25 -10.99 0.52
CA ASP A 217 -6.17 -11.77 -0.07
C ASP A 217 -5.64 -12.90 0.83
N ASN A 218 -6.16 -13.04 2.04
CA ASN A 218 -5.73 -14.04 3.04
C ASN A 218 -4.26 -13.92 3.51
N ILE A 219 -3.63 -12.74 3.35
CA ILE A 219 -2.29 -12.47 3.90
C ILE A 219 -2.39 -12.26 5.40
N LEU A 220 -3.34 -11.44 5.82
CA LEU A 220 -3.69 -11.23 7.21
C LEU A 220 -5.14 -11.60 7.41
N ASN A 221 -5.47 -12.02 8.61
CA ASN A 221 -6.84 -11.97 9.09
C ASN A 221 -7.04 -10.65 9.87
N TYR A 222 -8.27 -10.35 10.25
CA TYR A 222 -8.62 -9.14 11.03
C TYR A 222 -7.78 -9.01 12.31
N GLN A 223 -7.41 -10.12 12.94
CA GLN A 223 -6.52 -10.15 14.09
C GLN A 223 -5.08 -9.75 13.74
N GLY A 224 -4.59 -10.15 12.56
CA GLY A 224 -3.27 -9.75 12.05
C GLY A 224 -3.19 -8.23 11.80
N VAL A 225 -4.27 -7.65 11.28
CA VAL A 225 -4.37 -6.17 11.13
C VAL A 225 -4.31 -5.49 12.50
N ALA A 226 -5.09 -5.95 13.47
CA ALA A 226 -5.05 -5.41 14.83
C ALA A 226 -3.67 -5.55 15.49
N GLN A 227 -2.95 -6.64 15.19
CA GLN A 227 -1.59 -6.85 15.67
C GLN A 227 -0.61 -5.87 15.02
N SER A 228 -0.71 -5.64 13.71
CA SER A 228 0.10 -4.66 13.00
C SER A 228 -0.14 -3.25 13.53
N PHE A 229 -1.40 -2.89 13.83
CA PHE A 229 -1.72 -1.61 14.46
C PHE A 229 -1.07 -1.47 15.83
N ALA A 230 -1.20 -2.49 16.69
CA ALA A 230 -0.64 -2.48 18.05
C ALA A 230 0.90 -2.46 18.07
N GLN A 231 1.57 -2.78 16.97
CA GLN A 231 3.02 -2.76 16.81
C GLN A 231 3.54 -1.51 16.09
N SER A 232 2.65 -0.65 15.58
CA SER A 232 3.03 0.54 14.82
C SER A 232 3.57 1.66 15.71
N GLU A 233 4.42 2.53 15.16
CA GLU A 233 4.90 3.72 15.85
C GLU A 233 3.77 4.70 16.18
N GLU A 234 2.73 4.79 15.33
CA GLU A 234 1.56 5.62 15.58
C GLU A 234 0.83 5.15 16.86
N PHE A 235 0.73 3.83 17.06
CA PHE A 235 0.15 3.25 18.26
C PHE A 235 1.02 3.51 19.50
N SER A 236 2.33 3.27 19.40
CA SER A 236 3.29 3.53 20.47
C SER A 236 3.32 5.00 20.87
N SER A 237 3.23 5.90 19.90
CA SER A 237 3.16 7.36 20.15
C SER A 237 1.89 7.76 20.92
N ARG A 238 0.78 7.02 20.71
CA ARG A 238 -0.51 7.30 21.35
C ARG A 238 -0.65 6.70 22.74
N PHE A 239 -0.18 5.47 22.93
CA PHE A 239 -0.38 4.70 24.16
C PHE A 239 0.88 4.61 25.03
N GLY A 240 2.06 4.79 24.45
CA GLY A 240 3.36 4.60 25.09
C GLY A 240 3.90 3.18 24.89
N ASP A 241 5.23 3.03 24.89
CA ASP A 241 5.90 1.74 24.66
C ASP A 241 5.86 0.82 25.87
N ASP A 242 5.97 1.37 27.08
CA ASP A 242 6.16 0.64 28.33
C ASP A 242 4.98 0.74 29.31
N ILE A 243 3.75 0.86 28.80
CA ILE A 243 2.57 0.91 29.65
C ILE A 243 2.13 -0.48 30.11
N SER A 244 1.59 -0.57 31.34
CA SER A 244 0.97 -1.80 31.84
C SER A 244 -0.32 -2.13 31.07
N ASP A 245 -0.78 -3.38 31.13
CA ASP A 245 -2.04 -3.78 30.48
C ASP A 245 -3.24 -3.05 31.09
N GLU A 246 -3.22 -2.76 32.38
CA GLU A 246 -4.25 -1.93 33.03
C GLU A 246 -4.28 -0.50 32.48
N GLN A 247 -3.09 0.10 32.26
CA GLN A 247 -2.98 1.44 31.68
C GLN A 247 -3.44 1.44 30.23
N PHE A 248 -3.05 0.43 29.44
CA PHE A 248 -3.49 0.24 28.07
C PHE A 248 -5.02 0.14 27.97
N ILE A 249 -5.64 -0.74 28.76
CA ILE A 249 -7.09 -0.92 28.78
C ILE A 249 -7.80 0.38 29.23
N SER A 250 -7.32 1.03 30.28
CA SER A 250 -7.88 2.31 30.75
C SER A 250 -7.81 3.39 29.65
N SER A 251 -6.72 3.41 28.89
CA SER A 251 -6.57 4.31 27.73
C SER A 251 -7.56 4.00 26.63
N LEU A 252 -7.84 2.74 26.34
CA LEU A 252 -8.86 2.34 25.36
C LEU A 252 -10.26 2.81 25.82
N TYR A 253 -10.64 2.62 27.08
CA TYR A 253 -11.90 3.15 27.61
C TYR A 253 -12.02 4.66 27.40
N SER A 254 -10.95 5.39 27.70
CA SER A 254 -10.94 6.85 27.57
C SER A 254 -10.92 7.30 26.10
N ASN A 255 -10.06 6.69 25.28
CA ASN A 255 -9.78 7.17 23.92
C ASN A 255 -10.80 6.66 22.88
N VAL A 256 -11.37 5.48 23.09
CA VAL A 256 -12.32 4.86 22.17
C VAL A 256 -13.76 5.13 22.61
N LEU A 257 -14.05 4.94 23.91
CA LEU A 257 -15.41 5.02 24.44
C LEU A 257 -15.71 6.34 25.17
N GLY A 258 -14.72 7.23 25.30
CA GLY A 258 -14.89 8.56 25.89
C GLY A 258 -15.24 8.55 27.39
N ARG A 259 -14.99 7.44 28.11
CA ARG A 259 -15.32 7.26 29.52
C ARG A 259 -14.23 6.53 30.30
N ALA A 260 -14.24 6.62 31.59
CA ALA A 260 -13.38 5.81 32.43
C ALA A 260 -13.83 4.33 32.42
N ALA A 261 -12.86 3.43 32.57
CA ALA A 261 -13.15 2.04 32.82
C ALA A 261 -13.86 1.90 34.20
N ASP A 262 -14.88 1.05 34.26
CA ASP A 262 -15.39 0.56 35.53
C ASP A 262 -14.55 -0.64 36.02
N ASP A 263 -14.60 -0.91 37.33
CA ASP A 263 -13.78 -1.96 37.95
C ASP A 263 -14.05 -3.35 37.35
N ALA A 264 -15.27 -3.64 36.96
CA ALA A 264 -15.66 -4.92 36.38
C ALA A 264 -15.10 -5.10 34.95
N GLY A 265 -15.23 -4.08 34.11
CA GLY A 265 -14.70 -4.07 32.75
C GLY A 265 -13.18 -4.12 32.71
N LEU A 266 -12.51 -3.31 33.53
CA LEU A 266 -11.05 -3.33 33.65
C LEU A 266 -10.57 -4.72 34.13
N GLY A 267 -11.18 -5.23 35.20
CA GLY A 267 -10.86 -6.55 35.76
C GLY A 267 -11.05 -7.69 34.77
N TYR A 268 -12.11 -7.62 33.96
CA TYR A 268 -12.35 -8.61 32.90
C TYR A 268 -11.20 -8.66 31.90
N TRP A 269 -10.86 -7.53 31.27
CA TRP A 269 -9.82 -7.48 30.23
C TRP A 269 -8.42 -7.85 30.77
N VAL A 270 -8.07 -7.36 31.97
CA VAL A 270 -6.80 -7.71 32.64
C VAL A 270 -6.75 -9.22 32.91
N SER A 271 -7.85 -9.81 33.35
CA SER A 271 -7.92 -11.25 33.61
C SER A 271 -7.77 -12.07 32.32
N GLU A 272 -8.31 -11.61 31.19
CA GLU A 272 -8.17 -12.28 29.89
C GLU A 272 -6.72 -12.27 29.38
N ILE A 273 -6.02 -11.13 29.55
CA ILE A 273 -4.61 -11.03 29.19
C ILE A 273 -3.74 -11.91 30.11
N ASN A 274 -3.91 -11.81 31.41
CA ASN A 274 -3.14 -12.57 32.40
C ASN A 274 -3.32 -14.09 32.26
N ALA A 275 -4.50 -14.52 31.85
CA ALA A 275 -4.79 -15.93 31.58
C ALA A 275 -4.28 -16.42 30.21
N GLY A 276 -3.69 -15.54 29.40
CA GLY A 276 -3.20 -15.85 28.04
C GLY A 276 -4.33 -16.15 27.06
N ARG A 277 -5.59 -15.81 27.36
CA ARG A 277 -6.71 -16.00 26.43
C ARG A 277 -6.79 -14.89 25.40
N MET A 278 -6.26 -13.71 25.72
CA MET A 278 -6.14 -12.58 24.80
C MET A 278 -4.76 -11.92 24.92
N ASN A 279 -4.37 -11.21 23.87
CA ASN A 279 -3.27 -10.26 23.87
C ASN A 279 -3.81 -8.84 23.61
N ARG A 280 -2.96 -7.82 23.57
CA ARG A 280 -3.37 -6.42 23.35
C ARG A 280 -4.14 -6.22 22.02
N SER A 281 -3.77 -6.93 20.96
CA SER A 281 -4.51 -6.85 19.69
C SER A 281 -5.91 -7.46 19.81
N GLY A 282 -6.09 -8.55 20.56
CA GLY A 282 -7.40 -9.12 20.85
C GLY A 282 -8.29 -8.18 21.67
N VAL A 283 -7.71 -7.49 22.67
CA VAL A 283 -8.41 -6.44 23.43
C VAL A 283 -8.80 -5.28 22.52
N LEU A 284 -7.89 -4.83 21.65
CA LEU A 284 -8.17 -3.76 20.68
C LEU A 284 -9.36 -4.10 19.78
N ILE A 285 -9.43 -5.34 19.27
CA ILE A 285 -10.58 -5.84 18.51
C ILE A 285 -11.86 -5.80 19.36
N GLY A 286 -11.79 -6.28 20.60
CA GLY A 286 -12.94 -6.26 21.51
C GLY A 286 -13.51 -4.85 21.74
N PHE A 287 -12.65 -3.83 21.77
CA PHE A 287 -13.08 -2.43 21.84
C PHE A 287 -13.61 -1.94 20.48
N ALA A 288 -12.93 -2.26 19.37
CA ALA A 288 -13.36 -1.88 18.02
C ALA A 288 -14.75 -2.41 17.68
N ASP A 289 -15.05 -3.64 18.08
CA ASP A 289 -16.30 -4.33 17.79
C ASP A 289 -17.33 -4.30 18.93
N SER A 290 -17.07 -3.51 19.98
CA SER A 290 -18.07 -3.27 21.02
C SER A 290 -19.28 -2.51 20.46
N SER A 291 -20.48 -2.82 20.97
CA SER A 291 -21.72 -2.12 20.57
C SER A 291 -21.60 -0.60 20.76
N GLU A 292 -20.91 -0.17 21.81
CA GLU A 292 -20.68 1.24 22.11
C GLU A 292 -19.81 1.93 21.02
N ASN A 293 -18.71 1.27 20.58
CA ASN A 293 -17.87 1.83 19.52
C ASN A 293 -18.53 1.74 18.13
N ILE A 294 -19.34 0.71 17.88
CA ILE A 294 -20.11 0.61 16.63
C ILE A 294 -21.03 1.83 16.47
N GLU A 295 -21.75 2.22 17.52
CA GLU A 295 -22.60 3.41 17.51
C GLU A 295 -21.79 4.71 17.36
N LEU A 296 -20.65 4.82 18.04
CA LEU A 296 -19.77 5.98 17.94
C LEU A 296 -19.20 6.11 16.52
N TYR A 297 -18.72 5.02 15.94
CA TYR A 297 -18.17 5.04 14.58
C TYR A 297 -19.24 5.40 13.54
N ALA A 298 -20.44 4.84 13.64
CA ALA A 298 -21.54 5.18 12.73
C ALA A 298 -21.86 6.68 12.73
N ASN A 299 -21.77 7.33 13.89
CA ASN A 299 -21.99 8.79 14.02
C ASN A 299 -20.82 9.62 13.46
N LEU A 300 -19.62 9.04 13.27
CA LEU A 300 -18.45 9.72 12.71
C LEU A 300 -18.44 9.71 11.17
N VAL A 301 -19.02 8.67 10.57
CA VAL A 301 -18.94 8.44 9.11
C VAL A 301 -20.29 8.64 8.39
N GLY A 302 -21.39 8.76 9.12
CA GLY A 302 -22.73 9.04 8.61
C GLY A 302 -23.02 10.53 8.60
#